data_6cef84aced5de1fc363408cb1eb744f4
#
_entry.id   6cef84aced5de1fc363408cb1eb744f4
#
_cell.length_a   1.000
_cell.length_b   1.000
_cell.length_c   1.000
_cell.angle_alpha   90.00
_cell.angle_beta   90.00
_cell.angle_gamma   90.00
#
_symmetry.space_group_name_H-M   'P 1'
#
loop_
_entity.id
_entity.type
_entity.pdbx_description
1 polymer ?
#
loop_
_entity_poly.entity_id
_entity_poly.type
_entity_poly.pdbx_seq_one_letter_code
_entity_poly.pdbx_strand_id
1 'polypeptide(L)'
;MEYNFKAIEQHWQQQWKAEGVYKVSNDTSKPKYYVLDMFPYPSGAGLHVGHPLGYIASDIFARYKRLKGFNVLHPMGYDAFGLPAEQYAIDHGIHPAVSTENNINTFRKQLDNIGFCYDWSREIRTSDPSYYKWTQWIFLQLFKSWYNRDTKKAESINGLIKIFETEGNGNHPIPNQKFQISNFKFQIYSASGWKGFDEATQQAILMEYRLAYCGYGEVNWCEALGTVLANDEVINGVSERGGYPVIKKKLRQWYLRITEYADRLQGDLDTLEWSDAMKEMQTNWIGKSSGAEIKFALASPPSPLLAERGDANFPNSGRIFKTADANWHILKEYGRLNRKNQTIAEDVLWQNIRNNKLGVKVRRQHAVRGYIVDFALLEVKLVVEVDGEYHNEEQQKIYDEARAGYLKEFGLNIIRFSNDEVLSDIHTVIEKIKDEIQVQKKNSSTHAGLPLLSEEKGLGDEAKREAGVRVYTTRPDTIFGVDFMVLAPEHELVEQITTAEQKAAVDEYVAYVKSRS
;
A
#
# COMPACT_ATOMS: atom_id res chain seq x y z
N MET A 1 55.06 -1.86 30.41
CA MET A 1 54.43 -2.90 29.57
C MET A 1 53.31 -2.22 28.82
N GLU A 2 53.34 -2.23 27.49
CA GLU A 2 52.25 -1.71 26.68
C GLU A 2 51.05 -2.67 26.77
N TYR A 3 49.86 -2.16 27.04
CA TYR A 3 48.64 -2.96 27.13
C TYR A 3 48.23 -3.45 25.75
N ASN A 4 48.51 -4.73 25.44
CA ASN A 4 48.19 -5.35 24.16
C ASN A 4 46.82 -6.02 24.22
N PHE A 5 45.77 -5.21 24.04
CA PHE A 5 44.38 -5.68 24.08
C PHE A 5 44.08 -6.75 23.02
N LYS A 6 44.66 -6.65 21.83
CA LYS A 6 44.43 -7.63 20.73
C LYS A 6 44.90 -9.03 21.11
N ALA A 7 46.08 -9.14 21.73
CA ALA A 7 46.61 -10.43 22.18
C ALA A 7 45.74 -11.03 23.30
N ILE A 8 45.22 -10.19 24.19
CA ILE A 8 44.34 -10.60 25.28
C ILE A 8 43.01 -11.10 24.74
N GLU A 9 42.38 -10.36 23.81
CA GLU A 9 41.13 -10.74 23.18
C GLU A 9 41.27 -12.07 22.43
N GLN A 10 42.29 -12.22 21.60
CA GLN A 10 42.56 -13.47 20.87
C GLN A 10 42.76 -14.66 21.81
N HIS A 11 43.52 -14.47 22.88
CA HIS A 11 43.75 -15.51 23.89
C HIS A 11 42.40 -16.00 24.47
N TRP A 12 41.57 -15.07 24.95
CA TRP A 12 40.30 -15.45 25.58
C TRP A 12 39.29 -16.03 24.59
N GLN A 13 39.20 -15.53 23.39
CA GLN A 13 38.34 -16.10 22.35
C GLN A 13 38.74 -17.55 22.02
N GLN A 14 40.04 -17.83 21.93
CA GLN A 14 40.55 -19.20 21.73
C GLN A 14 40.22 -20.10 22.93
N GLN A 15 40.38 -19.60 24.14
CA GLN A 15 40.05 -20.33 25.36
C GLN A 15 38.56 -20.69 25.42
N TRP A 16 37.66 -19.70 25.19
CA TRP A 16 36.21 -19.95 25.15
C TRP A 16 35.81 -20.99 24.15
N LYS A 17 36.45 -20.97 22.98
CA LYS A 17 36.19 -21.93 21.90
C LYS A 17 36.69 -23.34 22.30
N ALA A 18 37.88 -23.45 22.88
CA ALA A 18 38.47 -24.72 23.30
C ALA A 18 37.65 -25.38 24.41
N GLU A 19 37.18 -24.60 25.37
CA GLU A 19 36.38 -25.07 26.50
C GLU A 19 34.89 -25.24 26.15
N GLY A 20 34.44 -24.76 25.00
CA GLY A 20 33.03 -24.81 24.59
C GLY A 20 32.11 -24.06 25.54
N VAL A 21 32.56 -22.91 26.09
CA VAL A 21 31.84 -22.13 27.11
C VAL A 21 30.42 -21.77 26.72
N TYR A 22 30.19 -21.55 25.43
CA TYR A 22 28.88 -21.13 24.89
C TYR A 22 28.03 -22.29 24.39
N LYS A 23 28.53 -23.50 24.41
CA LYS A 23 27.81 -24.68 23.97
C LYS A 23 26.65 -25.01 24.90
N VAL A 24 25.44 -25.09 24.35
CA VAL A 24 24.27 -25.56 25.09
C VAL A 24 24.35 -27.06 25.35
N SER A 25 23.92 -27.49 26.52
CA SER A 25 23.83 -28.90 26.87
C SER A 25 22.38 -29.40 26.81
N ASN A 26 22.21 -30.72 26.78
CA ASN A 26 20.91 -31.36 26.95
C ASN A 26 20.54 -31.59 28.44
N ASP A 27 21.35 -31.03 29.37
CA ASP A 27 21.10 -31.11 30.79
C ASP A 27 19.79 -30.41 31.17
N THR A 28 18.86 -31.16 31.75
CA THR A 28 17.55 -30.66 32.16
C THR A 28 17.55 -30.15 33.62
N SER A 29 18.66 -30.27 34.34
CA SER A 29 18.79 -29.78 35.71
C SER A 29 18.84 -28.26 35.78
N LYS A 30 19.28 -27.60 34.72
CA LYS A 30 19.36 -26.14 34.62
C LYS A 30 18.15 -25.55 33.93
N PRO A 31 17.65 -24.40 34.37
CA PRO A 31 16.57 -23.72 33.67
C PRO A 31 17.04 -23.33 32.26
N LYS A 32 16.19 -23.57 31.27
CA LYS A 32 16.49 -23.29 29.85
C LYS A 32 16.21 -21.83 29.53
N TYR A 33 17.04 -21.26 28.65
CA TYR A 33 16.79 -19.97 28.08
C TYR A 33 17.16 -19.96 26.58
N TYR A 34 16.34 -19.35 25.75
CA TYR A 34 16.54 -19.27 24.30
C TYR A 34 16.67 -17.80 23.91
N VAL A 35 17.77 -17.45 23.28
CA VAL A 35 18.02 -16.12 22.69
C VAL A 35 18.17 -16.31 21.20
N LEU A 36 17.35 -15.63 20.42
CA LEU A 36 17.33 -15.74 18.97
C LEU A 36 17.60 -14.39 18.34
N ASP A 37 18.60 -14.35 17.46
CA ASP A 37 18.88 -13.23 16.56
C ASP A 37 18.34 -13.48 15.17
N MET A 38 18.10 -12.43 14.42
CA MET A 38 17.79 -12.54 12.99
C MET A 38 19.05 -12.95 12.22
N PHE A 39 18.96 -14.04 11.48
CA PHE A 39 20.08 -14.52 10.68
C PHE A 39 20.39 -13.56 9.54
N PRO A 40 21.68 -13.20 9.32
CA PRO A 40 22.06 -12.34 8.20
C PRO A 40 21.94 -13.06 6.87
N TYR A 41 21.67 -12.30 5.81
CA TYR A 41 21.82 -12.77 4.43
C TYR A 41 23.31 -12.74 4.05
N PRO A 42 23.94 -13.84 3.66
CA PRO A 42 25.33 -13.87 3.23
C PRO A 42 25.48 -13.37 1.77
N SER A 43 24.96 -12.19 1.47
CA SER A 43 24.82 -11.63 0.13
C SER A 43 25.91 -10.64 -0.28
N GLY A 44 26.95 -10.47 0.52
CA GLY A 44 27.99 -9.50 0.24
C GLY A 44 29.32 -9.88 0.85
N ALA A 45 30.35 -9.09 0.61
CA ALA A 45 31.73 -9.35 1.05
C ALA A 45 31.94 -9.31 2.57
N GLY A 46 30.88 -9.10 3.36
CA GLY A 46 30.98 -9.08 4.83
C GLY A 46 29.80 -8.36 5.50
N LEU A 47 29.86 -8.35 6.85
CA LEU A 47 28.88 -7.67 7.69
C LEU A 47 29.00 -6.14 7.54
N HIS A 48 27.88 -5.45 7.53
CA HIS A 48 27.83 -4.01 7.76
C HIS A 48 27.48 -3.71 9.22
N VAL A 49 27.69 -2.48 9.68
CA VAL A 49 27.51 -2.07 11.08
C VAL A 49 26.10 -2.29 11.64
N GLY A 50 25.10 -2.38 10.79
CA GLY A 50 23.72 -2.67 11.19
C GLY A 50 23.53 -4.09 11.76
N HIS A 51 24.33 -5.07 11.33
CA HIS A 51 24.25 -6.43 11.86
C HIS A 51 24.64 -6.50 13.34
N PRO A 52 25.87 -6.06 13.74
CA PRO A 52 26.25 -6.08 15.15
C PRO A 52 25.33 -5.26 16.04
N LEU A 53 24.73 -4.19 15.54
CA LEU A 53 23.83 -3.33 16.31
C LEU A 53 22.69 -4.12 16.96
N GLY A 54 22.08 -5.05 16.22
CA GLY A 54 21.06 -5.94 16.76
C GLY A 54 21.63 -7.00 17.70
N TYR A 55 22.81 -7.56 17.38
CA TYR A 55 23.38 -8.72 18.05
C TYR A 55 24.03 -8.40 19.40
N ILE A 56 24.49 -7.16 19.63
CA ILE A 56 25.16 -6.76 20.88
C ILE A 56 24.22 -6.91 22.08
N ALA A 57 22.97 -6.49 21.95
CA ALA A 57 22.00 -6.55 23.04
C ALA A 57 21.68 -8.01 23.44
N SER A 58 21.44 -8.86 22.47
CA SER A 58 21.14 -10.28 22.65
C SER A 58 22.36 -11.03 23.21
N ASP A 59 23.59 -10.70 22.77
CA ASP A 59 24.83 -11.27 23.31
C ASP A 59 25.00 -10.93 24.77
N ILE A 60 24.87 -9.67 25.16
CA ILE A 60 24.93 -9.22 26.54
C ILE A 60 23.90 -9.97 27.39
N PHE A 61 22.68 -10.08 26.89
CA PHE A 61 21.60 -10.74 27.61
C PHE A 61 21.84 -12.26 27.75
N ALA A 62 22.35 -12.91 26.70
CA ALA A 62 22.71 -14.32 26.72
C ALA A 62 23.81 -14.60 27.75
N ARG A 63 24.86 -13.76 27.83
CA ARG A 63 25.92 -13.84 28.86
C ARG A 63 25.37 -13.66 30.26
N TYR A 64 24.49 -12.65 30.45
CA TYR A 64 23.84 -12.43 31.75
C TYR A 64 23.05 -13.66 32.21
N LYS A 65 22.28 -14.28 31.34
CA LYS A 65 21.50 -15.48 31.67
C LYS A 65 22.41 -16.67 32.01
N ARG A 66 23.55 -16.86 31.31
CA ARG A 66 24.53 -17.89 31.66
C ARG A 66 25.11 -17.65 33.04
N LEU A 67 25.50 -16.42 33.39
CA LEU A 67 25.98 -16.05 34.70
C LEU A 67 24.94 -16.29 35.81
N LYS A 68 23.66 -16.23 35.49
CA LYS A 68 22.54 -16.59 36.37
C LYS A 68 22.28 -18.10 36.46
N GLY A 69 23.09 -18.93 35.82
CA GLY A 69 22.99 -20.38 35.90
C GLY A 69 22.03 -21.04 34.89
N PHE A 70 21.51 -20.28 33.91
CA PHE A 70 20.67 -20.86 32.86
C PHE A 70 21.52 -21.65 31.85
N ASN A 71 20.92 -22.70 31.30
CA ASN A 71 21.40 -23.37 30.09
C ASN A 71 20.87 -22.61 28.86
N VAL A 72 21.74 -21.78 28.27
CA VAL A 72 21.34 -20.80 27.24
C VAL A 72 21.64 -21.35 25.85
N LEU A 73 20.61 -21.49 25.04
CA LEU A 73 20.72 -21.67 23.60
C LEU A 73 20.75 -20.29 22.93
N HIS A 74 21.90 -19.93 22.35
CA HIS A 74 22.08 -18.72 21.54
C HIS A 74 22.69 -19.13 20.20
N PRO A 75 21.86 -19.62 19.24
CA PRO A 75 22.33 -20.07 17.94
C PRO A 75 22.57 -18.88 17.02
N MET A 76 23.38 -19.11 16.00
CA MET A 76 23.50 -18.23 14.84
C MET A 76 23.36 -19.09 13.57
N GLY A 77 22.98 -18.44 12.50
CA GLY A 77 22.82 -19.08 11.20
C GLY A 77 22.89 -18.07 10.07
N TYR A 78 22.54 -18.53 8.89
CA TYR A 78 22.57 -17.73 7.67
C TYR A 78 21.30 -17.99 6.87
N ASP A 79 20.62 -16.91 6.49
CA ASP A 79 19.53 -16.98 5.54
C ASP A 79 20.11 -16.98 4.12
N ALA A 80 20.35 -18.20 3.63
CA ALA A 80 21.22 -18.45 2.47
C ALA A 80 20.46 -18.61 1.14
N PHE A 81 19.12 -18.56 1.16
CA PHE A 81 18.30 -18.50 -0.04
C PHE A 81 17.93 -17.06 -0.38
N GLY A 82 17.55 -16.85 -1.63
CA GLY A 82 16.89 -15.65 -2.08
C GLY A 82 17.71 -14.79 -3.04
N LEU A 83 17.04 -13.78 -3.59
CA LEU A 83 17.52 -12.89 -4.64
C LEU A 83 18.90 -12.26 -4.35
N PRO A 84 19.23 -11.83 -3.11
CA PRO A 84 20.54 -11.24 -2.84
C PRO A 84 21.72 -12.15 -3.15
N ALA A 85 21.64 -13.43 -2.80
CA ALA A 85 22.71 -14.40 -3.08
C ALA A 85 22.77 -14.79 -4.56
N GLU A 86 21.60 -14.93 -5.18
CA GLU A 86 21.47 -15.25 -6.61
C GLU A 86 22.00 -14.13 -7.48
N GLN A 87 21.62 -12.89 -7.21
CA GLN A 87 22.09 -11.74 -7.97
C GLN A 87 23.61 -11.56 -7.86
N TYR A 88 24.15 -11.66 -6.64
CA TYR A 88 25.61 -11.63 -6.46
C TYR A 88 26.33 -12.69 -7.29
N ALA A 89 25.77 -13.88 -7.35
CA ALA A 89 26.32 -14.99 -8.13
C ALA A 89 26.27 -14.73 -9.63
N ILE A 90 25.16 -14.17 -10.14
CA ILE A 90 24.99 -13.77 -11.55
C ILE A 90 26.00 -12.69 -11.92
N ASP A 91 26.10 -11.62 -11.11
CA ASP A 91 26.99 -10.47 -11.36
C ASP A 91 28.46 -10.88 -11.42
N HIS A 92 28.85 -11.95 -10.70
CA HIS A 92 30.23 -12.45 -10.62
C HIS A 92 30.48 -13.70 -11.46
N GLY A 93 29.47 -14.22 -12.15
CA GLY A 93 29.59 -15.41 -13.00
C GLY A 93 29.96 -16.70 -12.23
N ILE A 94 29.53 -16.83 -10.96
CA ILE A 94 29.84 -17.96 -10.09
C ILE A 94 28.56 -18.67 -9.63
N HIS A 95 28.67 -19.94 -9.26
CA HIS A 95 27.51 -20.66 -8.75
C HIS A 95 27.08 -20.13 -7.38
N PRO A 96 25.77 -19.88 -7.10
CA PRO A 96 25.30 -19.33 -5.82
C PRO A 96 25.81 -20.07 -4.58
N ALA A 97 25.92 -21.41 -4.61
CA ALA A 97 26.42 -22.17 -3.48
C ALA A 97 27.88 -21.83 -3.13
N VAL A 98 28.71 -21.53 -4.15
CA VAL A 98 30.14 -21.19 -3.93
C VAL A 98 30.24 -19.78 -3.33
N SER A 99 29.54 -18.82 -3.87
CA SER A 99 29.52 -17.45 -3.33
C SER A 99 28.98 -17.41 -1.91
N THR A 100 27.88 -18.12 -1.66
CA THR A 100 27.26 -18.22 -0.34
C THR A 100 28.22 -18.82 0.69
N GLU A 101 28.92 -19.93 0.36
CA GLU A 101 29.89 -20.54 1.27
C GLU A 101 31.05 -19.60 1.60
N ASN A 102 31.60 -18.91 0.60
CA ASN A 102 32.67 -17.93 0.80
C ASN A 102 32.22 -16.76 1.69
N ASN A 103 31.01 -16.28 1.48
CA ASN A 103 30.43 -15.20 2.27
C ASN A 103 30.14 -15.65 3.70
N ILE A 104 29.58 -16.84 3.91
CA ILE A 104 29.38 -17.44 5.24
C ILE A 104 30.70 -17.52 6.01
N ASN A 105 31.77 -17.97 5.38
CA ASN A 105 33.08 -18.06 6.00
C ASN A 105 33.60 -16.67 6.43
N THR A 106 33.36 -15.64 5.61
CA THR A 106 33.71 -14.26 5.93
C THR A 106 32.89 -13.71 7.09
N PHE A 107 31.57 -13.88 7.05
CA PHE A 107 30.65 -13.46 8.11
C PHE A 107 30.99 -14.15 9.43
N ARG A 108 31.23 -15.46 9.39
CA ARG A 108 31.63 -16.24 10.56
C ARG A 108 32.91 -15.68 11.21
N LYS A 109 33.93 -15.43 10.38
CA LYS A 109 35.20 -14.86 10.88
C LYS A 109 35.01 -13.47 11.51
N GLN A 110 34.13 -12.64 10.92
CA GLN A 110 33.84 -11.32 11.47
C GLN A 110 33.08 -11.39 12.79
N LEU A 111 32.08 -12.28 12.92
CA LEU A 111 31.33 -12.50 14.15
C LEU A 111 32.23 -13.08 15.26
N ASP A 112 33.12 -14.02 14.90
CA ASP A 112 34.12 -14.56 15.84
C ASP A 112 35.10 -13.48 16.32
N ASN A 113 35.54 -12.56 15.42
CA ASN A 113 36.44 -11.45 15.81
C ASN A 113 35.79 -10.45 16.78
N ILE A 114 34.47 -10.22 16.66
CA ILE A 114 33.72 -9.40 17.63
C ILE A 114 33.62 -10.12 18.97
N GLY A 115 33.66 -11.46 18.95
CA GLY A 115 33.66 -12.29 20.16
C GLY A 115 32.27 -12.57 20.72
N PHE A 116 31.25 -12.63 19.87
CA PHE A 116 29.89 -13.00 20.29
C PHE A 116 29.80 -14.40 20.88
N CYS A 117 28.88 -14.60 21.81
CA CYS A 117 28.70 -15.83 22.57
C CYS A 117 27.76 -16.85 21.88
N TYR A 118 27.85 -16.98 20.57
CA TYR A 118 27.03 -17.94 19.84
C TYR A 118 27.43 -19.39 20.06
N ASP A 119 26.46 -20.28 20.13
CA ASP A 119 26.70 -21.72 20.08
C ASP A 119 26.80 -22.19 18.62
N TRP A 120 28.00 -22.18 18.09
CA TRP A 120 28.29 -22.61 16.74
C TRP A 120 28.08 -24.10 16.48
N SER A 121 27.92 -24.92 17.50
CA SER A 121 27.50 -26.31 17.32
C SER A 121 26.05 -26.43 16.85
N ARG A 122 25.32 -25.34 16.93
CA ARG A 122 23.92 -25.19 16.47
C ARG A 122 23.79 -24.22 15.30
N GLU A 123 24.87 -24.04 14.51
CA GLU A 123 24.83 -23.24 13.29
C GLU A 123 23.77 -23.76 12.33
N ILE A 124 23.02 -22.84 11.72
CA ILE A 124 21.94 -23.14 10.79
C ILE A 124 22.25 -22.48 9.44
N ARG A 125 21.98 -23.20 8.35
CA ARG A 125 22.00 -22.69 6.99
C ARG A 125 20.67 -23.03 6.35
N THR A 126 19.89 -22.03 5.97
CA THR A 126 18.54 -22.26 5.44
C THR A 126 18.55 -23.01 4.12
N SER A 127 19.65 -22.94 3.34
CA SER A 127 19.86 -23.67 2.10
C SER A 127 20.34 -25.12 2.27
N ASP A 128 20.61 -25.58 3.50
CA ASP A 128 20.98 -26.95 3.75
C ASP A 128 19.76 -27.88 3.64
N PRO A 129 19.84 -29.02 2.91
CA PRO A 129 18.75 -29.98 2.82
C PRO A 129 18.25 -30.49 4.17
N SER A 130 19.14 -30.60 5.17
CA SER A 130 18.77 -31.00 6.53
C SER A 130 17.85 -29.99 7.22
N TYR A 131 17.93 -28.71 6.82
CA TYR A 131 17.08 -27.62 7.29
C TYR A 131 15.80 -27.48 6.46
N TYR A 132 15.90 -27.24 5.16
CA TYR A 132 14.72 -26.91 4.34
C TYR A 132 13.75 -28.07 4.17
N LYS A 133 14.14 -29.32 4.42
CA LYS A 133 13.18 -30.43 4.49
C LYS A 133 12.04 -30.17 5.46
N TRP A 134 12.30 -29.43 6.55
CA TRP A 134 11.27 -29.06 7.52
C TRP A 134 10.33 -27.98 7.00
N THR A 135 10.84 -27.03 6.23
CA THR A 135 10.02 -26.05 5.50
C THR A 135 9.11 -26.76 4.50
N GLN A 136 9.64 -27.73 3.75
CA GLN A 136 8.84 -28.54 2.83
C GLN A 136 7.80 -29.38 3.58
N TRP A 137 8.15 -29.94 4.74
CA TRP A 137 7.21 -30.69 5.55
C TRP A 137 6.08 -29.80 6.07
N ILE A 138 6.38 -28.59 6.57
CA ILE A 138 5.37 -27.61 7.00
C ILE A 138 4.46 -27.26 5.83
N PHE A 139 5.02 -26.98 4.65
CA PHE A 139 4.23 -26.72 3.46
C PHE A 139 3.25 -27.86 3.15
N LEU A 140 3.71 -29.10 3.23
CA LEU A 140 2.85 -30.27 3.02
C LEU A 140 1.75 -30.41 4.07
N GLN A 141 2.01 -30.01 5.33
CA GLN A 141 0.96 -29.96 6.35
C GLN A 141 -0.11 -28.91 5.99
N LEU A 142 0.32 -27.71 5.58
CA LEU A 142 -0.61 -26.65 5.14
C LEU A 142 -1.40 -27.07 3.90
N PHE A 143 -0.76 -27.73 2.92
CA PHE A 143 -1.42 -28.25 1.73
C PHE A 143 -2.46 -29.34 2.06
N LYS A 144 -2.21 -30.18 3.05
CA LYS A 144 -3.12 -31.24 3.52
C LYS A 144 -4.17 -30.74 4.50
N SER A 145 -4.23 -29.43 4.77
CA SER A 145 -5.13 -28.85 5.77
C SER A 145 -6.02 -27.77 5.16
N TRP A 146 -7.13 -27.54 5.82
CA TRP A 146 -8.04 -26.41 5.62
C TRP A 146 -8.31 -25.72 6.95
N TYR A 147 -8.76 -24.47 6.93
CA TYR A 147 -9.13 -23.75 8.14
C TYR A 147 -10.61 -23.95 8.43
N ASN A 148 -10.90 -24.65 9.53
CA ASN A 148 -12.27 -24.79 10.02
C ASN A 148 -12.62 -23.57 10.87
N ARG A 149 -13.58 -22.76 10.39
CA ARG A 149 -13.98 -21.49 11.04
C ARG A 149 -14.78 -21.72 12.31
N ASP A 150 -15.47 -22.85 12.43
CA ASP A 150 -16.26 -23.20 13.62
C ASP A 150 -15.34 -23.57 14.79
N THR A 151 -14.34 -24.39 14.53
CA THR A 151 -13.33 -24.77 15.53
C THR A 151 -12.17 -23.77 15.65
N LYS A 152 -12.05 -22.83 14.70
CA LYS A 152 -10.96 -21.84 14.56
C LYS A 152 -9.57 -22.50 14.53
N LYS A 153 -9.46 -23.63 13.83
CA LYS A 153 -8.24 -24.44 13.73
C LYS A 153 -7.99 -24.95 12.31
N ALA A 154 -6.73 -25.24 12.04
CA ALA A 154 -6.37 -26.04 10.88
C ALA A 154 -6.77 -27.50 11.12
N GLU A 155 -7.49 -28.09 10.21
CA GLU A 155 -7.93 -29.47 10.23
C GLU A 155 -7.53 -30.19 8.94
N SER A 156 -7.52 -31.52 8.99
CA SER A 156 -7.17 -32.33 7.81
C SER A 156 -8.18 -32.11 6.68
N ILE A 157 -7.69 -31.92 5.45
CA ILE A 157 -8.53 -31.84 4.26
C ILE A 157 -9.42 -33.07 4.05
N ASN A 158 -9.00 -34.26 4.56
CA ASN A 158 -9.81 -35.46 4.53
C ASN A 158 -11.07 -35.34 5.41
N GLY A 159 -11.02 -34.54 6.48
CA GLY A 159 -12.21 -34.19 7.27
C GLY A 159 -13.23 -33.40 6.44
N LEU A 160 -12.76 -32.40 5.70
CA LEU A 160 -13.60 -31.62 4.78
C LEU A 160 -14.21 -32.49 3.66
N ILE A 161 -13.45 -33.41 3.09
CA ILE A 161 -13.95 -34.36 2.08
C ILE A 161 -15.14 -35.16 2.64
N LYS A 162 -15.02 -35.68 3.86
CA LYS A 162 -16.13 -36.41 4.52
C LYS A 162 -17.38 -35.54 4.72
N ILE A 163 -17.20 -34.27 5.10
CA ILE A 163 -18.30 -33.32 5.20
C ILE A 163 -18.98 -33.15 3.84
N PHE A 164 -18.19 -32.96 2.76
CA PHE A 164 -18.74 -32.82 1.42
C PHE A 164 -19.46 -34.09 0.93
N GLU A 165 -19.00 -35.26 1.31
CA GLU A 165 -19.63 -36.54 1.00
C GLU A 165 -20.96 -36.78 1.72
N THR A 166 -21.16 -36.12 2.87
CA THR A 166 -22.37 -36.31 3.72
C THR A 166 -23.34 -35.14 3.64
N GLU A 167 -22.83 -33.91 3.55
CA GLU A 167 -23.63 -32.68 3.70
C GLU A 167 -23.55 -31.75 2.50
N GLY A 168 -22.48 -31.89 1.69
CA GLY A 168 -22.11 -30.87 0.68
C GLY A 168 -21.37 -29.67 1.30
N ASN A 169 -21.31 -28.55 0.58
CA ASN A 169 -20.56 -27.38 1.05
C ASN A 169 -21.43 -26.24 1.63
N GLY A 170 -22.72 -26.45 1.80
CA GLY A 170 -23.65 -25.39 2.22
C GLY A 170 -23.27 -24.68 3.52
N ASN A 171 -22.74 -25.42 4.50
CA ASN A 171 -22.31 -24.89 5.80
C ASN A 171 -20.85 -24.40 5.81
N HIS A 172 -20.09 -24.70 4.77
CA HIS A 172 -18.68 -24.32 4.65
C HIS A 172 -18.47 -23.53 3.35
N PRO A 173 -18.86 -22.24 3.31
CA PRO A 173 -18.67 -21.42 2.13
C PRO A 173 -17.19 -21.28 1.81
N ILE A 174 -16.91 -21.19 0.52
CA ILE A 174 -15.53 -21.01 0.07
C ILE A 174 -14.95 -19.74 0.66
N PRO A 175 -13.72 -19.80 1.19
CA PRO A 175 -13.04 -18.64 1.69
C PRO A 175 -12.96 -17.53 0.63
N ASN A 176 -13.30 -16.30 1.01
CA ASN A 176 -13.22 -15.17 0.09
C ASN A 176 -11.78 -15.02 -0.42
N GLN A 177 -11.60 -14.96 -1.74
CA GLN A 177 -10.26 -15.03 -2.34
C GLN A 177 -9.96 -13.80 -3.18
N LYS A 178 -8.78 -13.24 -2.96
CA LYS A 178 -8.23 -12.14 -3.74
C LYS A 178 -7.71 -12.60 -5.12
N PHE A 179 -7.40 -13.88 -5.28
CA PHE A 179 -6.77 -14.44 -6.48
C PHE A 179 -7.66 -15.52 -7.10
N GLN A 180 -7.69 -15.57 -8.43
CA GLN A 180 -8.39 -16.62 -9.14
C GLN A 180 -7.61 -17.94 -9.00
N ILE A 181 -8.17 -18.93 -8.29
CA ILE A 181 -7.59 -20.27 -8.14
C ILE A 181 -8.08 -21.19 -9.24
N SER A 182 -9.36 -21.10 -9.57
CA SER A 182 -9.99 -21.92 -10.60
C SER A 182 -10.97 -21.11 -11.45
N ASN A 183 -11.33 -21.63 -12.64
CA ASN A 183 -12.40 -21.07 -13.47
C ASN A 183 -13.79 -21.51 -13.01
N PHE A 184 -13.89 -22.18 -11.87
CA PHE A 184 -15.15 -22.64 -11.31
C PHE A 184 -15.96 -21.45 -10.79
N LYS A 185 -17.17 -21.28 -11.34
CA LYS A 185 -18.19 -20.44 -10.72
C LYS A 185 -18.75 -21.21 -9.54
N PHE A 186 -18.46 -20.74 -8.34
CA PHE A 186 -18.86 -21.43 -7.11
C PHE A 186 -20.35 -21.57 -7.02
N GLN A 187 -20.79 -22.81 -7.02
CA GLN A 187 -22.13 -23.18 -6.69
C GLN A 187 -22.13 -23.92 -5.36
N ILE A 188 -23.19 -23.72 -4.59
CA ILE A 188 -23.49 -24.59 -3.47
C ILE A 188 -23.87 -25.95 -4.08
N TYR A 189 -23.20 -26.99 -3.65
CA TYR A 189 -23.49 -28.36 -4.07
C TYR A 189 -23.86 -29.23 -2.88
N SER A 190 -24.75 -30.20 -3.15
CA SER A 190 -25.15 -31.23 -2.19
C SER A 190 -24.12 -32.36 -2.14
N ALA A 191 -24.26 -33.25 -1.18
CA ALA A 191 -23.47 -34.49 -1.09
C ALA A 191 -23.49 -35.31 -2.38
N SER A 192 -24.66 -35.41 -3.04
CA SER A 192 -24.79 -36.12 -4.32
C SER A 192 -24.06 -35.37 -5.45
N GLY A 193 -24.12 -34.04 -5.45
CA GLY A 193 -23.36 -33.20 -6.39
C GLY A 193 -21.85 -33.40 -6.26
N TRP A 194 -21.34 -33.41 -5.01
CA TRP A 194 -19.94 -33.69 -4.74
C TRP A 194 -19.48 -35.05 -5.31
N LYS A 195 -20.28 -36.10 -5.05
CA LYS A 195 -19.99 -37.45 -5.55
C LYS A 195 -20.07 -37.58 -7.08
N GLY A 196 -20.81 -36.70 -7.72
CA GLY A 196 -20.93 -36.64 -9.19
C GLY A 196 -19.77 -35.96 -9.89
N PHE A 197 -18.93 -35.21 -9.18
CA PHE A 197 -17.76 -34.57 -9.76
C PHE A 197 -16.64 -35.58 -10.03
N ASP A 198 -15.91 -35.40 -11.11
CA ASP A 198 -14.68 -36.12 -11.37
C ASP A 198 -13.56 -35.70 -10.39
N GLU A 199 -12.51 -36.49 -10.30
CA GLU A 199 -11.40 -36.25 -9.37
C GLU A 199 -10.73 -34.90 -9.61
N ALA A 200 -10.54 -34.49 -10.86
CA ALA A 200 -9.93 -33.21 -11.20
C ALA A 200 -10.77 -32.03 -10.68
N THR A 201 -12.07 -32.10 -10.85
CA THR A 201 -13.03 -31.11 -10.33
C THR A 201 -13.02 -31.09 -8.80
N GLN A 202 -13.05 -32.25 -8.14
CA GLN A 202 -12.97 -32.34 -6.69
C GLN A 202 -11.67 -31.72 -6.16
N GLN A 203 -10.50 -32.00 -6.79
CA GLN A 203 -9.23 -31.41 -6.39
C GLN A 203 -9.19 -29.89 -6.64
N ALA A 204 -9.80 -29.40 -7.71
CA ALA A 204 -9.91 -27.96 -7.96
C ALA A 204 -10.75 -27.26 -6.89
N ILE A 205 -11.85 -27.87 -6.48
CA ILE A 205 -12.69 -27.36 -5.36
C ILE A 205 -11.90 -27.37 -4.05
N LEU A 206 -11.22 -28.50 -3.73
CA LEU A 206 -10.44 -28.60 -2.49
C LEU A 206 -9.29 -27.58 -2.45
N MET A 207 -8.71 -27.20 -3.60
CA MET A 207 -7.67 -26.17 -3.67
C MET A 207 -8.17 -24.84 -3.13
N GLU A 208 -9.47 -24.55 -3.25
CA GLU A 208 -10.09 -23.33 -2.73
C GLU A 208 -10.17 -23.28 -1.19
N TYR A 209 -10.00 -24.41 -0.52
CA TYR A 209 -10.04 -24.51 0.95
C TYR A 209 -8.66 -24.72 1.56
N ARG A 210 -7.69 -25.29 0.80
CA ARG A 210 -6.37 -25.60 1.34
C ARG A 210 -5.66 -24.37 1.89
N LEU A 211 -4.93 -24.55 2.98
CA LEU A 211 -4.12 -23.48 3.58
C LEU A 211 -2.90 -23.11 2.71
N ALA A 212 -2.32 -24.06 1.98
CA ALA A 212 -1.38 -23.79 0.89
C ALA A 212 -2.08 -24.09 -0.43
N TYR A 213 -2.19 -23.11 -1.31
CA TYR A 213 -2.91 -23.22 -2.57
C TYR A 213 -2.15 -22.57 -3.72
N CYS A 214 -2.44 -23.01 -4.93
CA CYS A 214 -1.85 -22.51 -6.15
C CYS A 214 -2.90 -21.70 -6.92
N GLY A 215 -2.57 -20.46 -7.29
CA GLY A 215 -3.49 -19.59 -7.99
C GLY A 215 -2.76 -18.61 -8.92
N TYR A 216 -3.53 -17.92 -9.75
CA TYR A 216 -3.01 -16.87 -10.62
C TYR A 216 -3.17 -15.52 -9.94
N GLY A 217 -2.08 -14.78 -9.81
CA GLY A 217 -2.07 -13.43 -9.26
C GLY A 217 -1.16 -12.52 -10.04
N GLU A 218 -1.38 -11.23 -9.94
CA GLU A 218 -0.45 -10.23 -10.47
C GLU A 218 0.78 -10.15 -9.58
N VAL A 219 1.93 -10.23 -10.21
CA VAL A 219 3.24 -10.16 -9.56
C VAL A 219 4.10 -9.12 -10.24
N ASN A 220 5.06 -8.57 -9.50
CA ASN A 220 6.07 -7.68 -10.06
C ASN A 220 7.14 -8.54 -10.74
N TRP A 221 7.14 -8.62 -12.04
CA TRP A 221 8.09 -9.38 -12.81
C TRP A 221 9.23 -8.50 -13.33
N CYS A 222 10.45 -8.89 -13.04
CA CYS A 222 11.64 -8.26 -13.60
C CYS A 222 12.31 -9.21 -14.58
N GLU A 223 12.25 -8.88 -15.87
CA GLU A 223 12.82 -9.73 -16.93
C GLU A 223 14.34 -9.83 -16.81
N ALA A 224 15.02 -8.72 -16.50
CA ALA A 224 16.47 -8.69 -16.37
C ALA A 224 17.00 -9.53 -15.20
N LEU A 225 16.22 -9.62 -14.11
CA LEU A 225 16.56 -10.46 -12.95
C LEU A 225 15.98 -11.88 -13.07
N GLY A 226 15.07 -12.11 -14.03
CA GLY A 226 14.43 -13.41 -14.25
C GLY A 226 13.56 -13.88 -13.07
N THR A 227 13.01 -12.96 -12.26
CA THR A 227 12.32 -13.31 -11.02
C THR A 227 11.16 -12.36 -10.69
N VAL A 228 10.35 -12.80 -9.73
CA VAL A 228 9.28 -12.00 -9.11
C VAL A 228 9.86 -11.21 -7.94
N LEU A 229 9.49 -9.94 -7.84
CA LEU A 229 9.90 -9.03 -6.79
C LEU A 229 8.75 -8.75 -5.82
N ALA A 230 9.06 -8.59 -4.54
CA ALA A 230 8.14 -8.08 -3.54
C ALA A 230 7.82 -6.59 -3.82
N ASN A 231 6.74 -6.07 -3.22
CA ASN A 231 6.36 -4.67 -3.47
C ASN A 231 7.39 -3.67 -2.96
N ASP A 232 8.07 -3.98 -1.86
CA ASP A 232 9.14 -3.19 -1.25
C ASP A 232 10.47 -3.26 -2.02
N GLU A 233 10.62 -4.22 -2.94
CA GLU A 233 11.77 -4.33 -3.86
C GLU A 233 11.56 -3.56 -5.17
N VAL A 234 10.43 -2.85 -5.32
CA VAL A 234 10.11 -2.05 -6.50
C VAL A 234 9.96 -0.58 -6.12
N ILE A 235 10.82 0.26 -6.67
CA ILE A 235 10.84 1.70 -6.42
C ILE A 235 10.64 2.43 -7.76
N ASN A 236 9.56 3.20 -7.87
CA ASN A 236 9.26 3.97 -9.10
C ASN A 236 9.22 3.11 -10.39
N GLY A 237 8.69 1.88 -10.31
CA GLY A 237 8.55 0.99 -11.46
C GLY A 237 9.84 0.28 -11.88
N VAL A 238 10.92 0.40 -11.09
CA VAL A 238 12.18 -0.32 -11.31
C VAL A 238 12.56 -1.14 -10.09
N SER A 239 13.37 -2.18 -10.28
CA SER A 239 13.90 -2.98 -9.19
C SER A 239 14.84 -2.16 -8.30
N GLU A 240 14.74 -2.27 -6.99
CA GLU A 240 15.67 -1.65 -6.03
C GLU A 240 17.13 -2.04 -6.35
N ARG A 241 17.33 -3.30 -6.74
CA ARG A 241 18.63 -3.81 -7.16
C ARG A 241 18.78 -3.75 -8.67
N GLY A 242 19.76 -3.02 -9.14
CA GLY A 242 20.11 -2.90 -10.55
C GLY A 242 19.27 -1.89 -11.36
N GLY A 243 18.17 -1.34 -10.79
CA GLY A 243 17.37 -0.32 -11.48
C GLY A 243 16.68 -0.80 -12.75
N TYR A 244 16.37 -2.09 -12.86
CA TYR A 244 15.77 -2.68 -14.05
C TYR A 244 14.26 -2.48 -14.09
N PRO A 245 13.65 -2.29 -15.28
CA PRO A 245 12.21 -2.16 -15.42
C PRO A 245 11.46 -3.36 -14.85
N VAL A 246 10.37 -3.08 -14.12
CA VAL A 246 9.49 -4.07 -13.55
C VAL A 246 8.11 -3.93 -14.16
N ILE A 247 7.50 -5.05 -14.55
CA ILE A 247 6.17 -5.10 -15.14
C ILE A 247 5.22 -5.92 -14.29
N LYS A 248 3.94 -5.58 -14.30
CA LYS A 248 2.91 -6.45 -13.73
C LYS A 248 2.64 -7.62 -14.67
N LYS A 249 2.77 -8.83 -14.15
CA LYS A 249 2.56 -10.06 -14.91
C LYS A 249 1.67 -11.02 -14.14
N LYS A 250 0.68 -11.59 -14.80
CA LYS A 250 -0.17 -12.60 -14.20
C LYS A 250 0.52 -13.96 -14.29
N LEU A 251 0.99 -14.45 -13.13
CA LEU A 251 1.69 -15.73 -13.04
C LEU A 251 0.99 -16.67 -12.05
N ARG A 252 1.15 -17.98 -12.30
CA ARG A 252 0.72 -19.00 -11.36
C ARG A 252 1.76 -19.12 -10.24
N GLN A 253 1.30 -18.93 -8.98
CA GLN A 253 2.14 -18.93 -7.80
C GLN A 253 1.53 -19.78 -6.69
N TRP A 254 2.36 -20.20 -5.74
CA TRP A 254 1.89 -20.73 -4.48
C TRP A 254 1.60 -19.62 -3.48
N TYR A 255 0.50 -19.77 -2.77
CA TYR A 255 0.05 -18.85 -1.73
C TYR A 255 -0.23 -19.60 -0.44
N LEU A 256 -0.04 -18.92 0.68
CA LEU A 256 -0.48 -19.37 2.00
C LEU A 256 -1.65 -18.52 2.47
N ARG A 257 -2.70 -19.18 2.99
CA ARG A 257 -3.94 -18.54 3.42
C ARG A 257 -3.80 -17.96 4.84
N ILE A 258 -2.84 -17.06 5.02
CA ILE A 258 -2.52 -16.46 6.32
C ILE A 258 -3.65 -15.58 6.86
N THR A 259 -4.49 -15.04 5.99
CA THR A 259 -5.61 -14.15 6.37
C THR A 259 -6.69 -14.84 7.19
N GLU A 260 -6.80 -16.17 7.13
CA GLU A 260 -7.71 -16.92 8.01
C GLU A 260 -7.30 -16.84 9.49
N TYR A 261 -6.06 -16.49 9.77
CA TYR A 261 -5.52 -16.33 11.12
C TYR A 261 -5.46 -14.86 11.59
N ALA A 262 -5.90 -13.91 10.78
CA ALA A 262 -5.76 -12.47 11.07
C ALA A 262 -6.42 -12.08 12.41
N ASP A 263 -7.65 -12.50 12.65
CA ASP A 263 -8.38 -12.22 13.89
C ASP A 263 -7.68 -12.82 15.13
N ARG A 264 -7.14 -14.03 15.00
CA ARG A 264 -6.40 -14.70 16.06
C ARG A 264 -5.06 -14.00 16.33
N LEU A 265 -4.30 -13.69 15.29
CA LEU A 265 -3.02 -12.96 15.42
C LEU A 265 -3.23 -11.61 16.12
N GLN A 266 -4.30 -10.89 15.78
CA GLN A 266 -4.61 -9.62 16.43
C GLN A 266 -5.04 -9.83 17.89
N GLY A 267 -5.93 -10.79 18.16
CA GLY A 267 -6.41 -11.05 19.53
C GLY A 267 -5.33 -11.56 20.48
N ASP A 268 -4.39 -12.36 19.97
CA ASP A 268 -3.30 -12.91 20.78
C ASP A 268 -2.22 -11.85 21.16
N LEU A 269 -2.22 -10.66 20.51
CA LEU A 269 -1.29 -9.56 20.87
C LEU A 269 -1.44 -9.13 22.33
N ASP A 270 -2.64 -9.18 22.89
CA ASP A 270 -2.90 -8.78 24.28
C ASP A 270 -2.21 -9.71 25.30
N THR A 271 -1.92 -10.94 24.90
CA THR A 271 -1.26 -11.94 25.75
C THR A 271 0.27 -11.80 25.79
N LEU A 272 0.84 -10.95 24.92
CA LEU A 272 2.28 -10.79 24.78
C LEU A 272 2.81 -9.68 25.71
N GLU A 273 3.99 -9.92 26.29
CA GLU A 273 4.74 -8.93 27.07
C GLU A 273 5.51 -7.94 26.15
N TRP A 274 4.81 -7.38 25.16
CA TRP A 274 5.34 -6.39 24.25
C TRP A 274 4.94 -4.98 24.65
N SER A 275 5.70 -3.98 24.23
CA SER A 275 5.33 -2.58 24.40
C SER A 275 4.05 -2.25 23.60
N ASP A 276 3.28 -1.27 24.08
CA ASP A 276 2.05 -0.81 23.40
C ASP A 276 2.33 -0.35 21.96
N ALA A 277 3.45 0.34 21.73
CA ALA A 277 3.87 0.77 20.41
C ALA A 277 4.10 -0.42 19.46
N MET A 278 4.68 -1.53 19.95
CA MET A 278 4.87 -2.74 19.14
C MET A 278 3.53 -3.40 18.82
N LYS A 279 2.62 -3.50 19.79
CA LYS A 279 1.27 -4.05 19.59
C LYS A 279 0.48 -3.22 18.61
N GLU A 280 0.54 -1.90 18.71
CA GLU A 280 -0.12 -0.98 17.77
C GLU A 280 0.43 -1.14 16.35
N MET A 281 1.74 -1.24 16.18
CA MET A 281 2.37 -1.48 14.89
C MET A 281 1.87 -2.77 14.25
N GLN A 282 1.77 -3.88 15.00
CA GLN A 282 1.26 -5.16 14.51
C GLN A 282 -0.23 -5.08 14.18
N THR A 283 -1.04 -4.41 14.99
CA THR A 283 -2.45 -4.18 14.75
C THR A 283 -2.68 -3.39 13.45
N ASN A 284 -1.92 -2.33 13.24
CA ASN A 284 -1.97 -1.52 12.02
C ASN A 284 -1.52 -2.31 10.79
N TRP A 285 -0.52 -3.19 10.93
CA TRP A 285 -0.08 -4.09 9.84
C TRP A 285 -1.16 -5.10 9.46
N ILE A 286 -1.86 -5.71 10.41
CA ILE A 286 -2.99 -6.61 10.16
C ILE A 286 -4.14 -5.85 9.50
N GLY A 287 -4.36 -4.58 9.89
CA GLY A 287 -5.24 -3.65 9.22
C GLY A 287 -6.71 -4.05 9.25
N LYS A 288 -7.20 -4.60 10.38
CA LYS A 288 -8.62 -4.91 10.53
C LYS A 288 -9.45 -3.64 10.41
N SER A 289 -10.35 -3.61 9.44
CA SER A 289 -11.30 -2.52 9.26
C SER A 289 -12.73 -3.07 9.24
N SER A 290 -13.67 -2.26 9.71
CA SER A 290 -15.09 -2.53 9.56
C SER A 290 -15.77 -1.37 8.84
N GLY A 291 -16.71 -1.68 7.96
CA GLY A 291 -17.39 -0.68 7.14
C GLY A 291 -18.58 -1.27 6.42
N ALA A 292 -19.04 -0.57 5.42
CA ALA A 292 -20.15 -0.97 4.57
C ALA A 292 -19.72 -1.11 3.11
N GLU A 293 -20.25 -2.10 2.42
CA GLU A 293 -20.17 -2.20 0.98
C GLU A 293 -21.39 -1.49 0.39
N ILE A 294 -21.14 -0.58 -0.53
CA ILE A 294 -22.17 0.22 -1.19
C ILE A 294 -22.08 -0.06 -2.69
N LYS A 295 -23.20 -0.38 -3.31
CA LYS A 295 -23.32 -0.58 -4.75
C LYS A 295 -23.82 0.70 -5.40
N PHE A 296 -22.99 1.31 -6.24
CA PHE A 296 -23.40 2.40 -7.12
C PHE A 296 -23.86 1.81 -8.44
N ALA A 297 -25.12 2.05 -8.80
CA ALA A 297 -25.64 1.60 -10.09
C ALA A 297 -24.98 2.36 -11.24
N LEU A 298 -24.58 1.66 -12.29
CA LEU A 298 -24.16 2.29 -13.53
C LEU A 298 -25.41 2.78 -14.27
N ALA A 299 -25.54 4.10 -14.40
CA ALA A 299 -26.56 4.67 -15.28
C ALA A 299 -26.11 4.59 -16.74
N SER A 300 -27.02 4.29 -17.65
CA SER A 300 -26.75 4.42 -19.08
C SER A 300 -26.45 5.88 -19.44
N PRO A 301 -25.56 6.13 -20.44
CA PRO A 301 -25.18 7.50 -20.81
C PRO A 301 -26.38 8.32 -21.27
N PRO A 302 -26.28 9.61 -21.17
CA PRO A 302 -26.84 10.51 -20.18
C PRO A 302 -28.31 10.28 -20.02
N SER A 303 -28.73 9.73 -18.91
CA SER A 303 -30.15 9.65 -18.58
C SER A 303 -30.68 11.07 -18.36
N PRO A 304 -31.75 11.50 -19.05
CA PRO A 304 -32.46 12.72 -18.73
C PRO A 304 -33.04 12.75 -17.29
N LEU A 305 -33.03 11.64 -16.59
CA LEU A 305 -33.58 11.46 -15.23
C LEU A 305 -32.94 12.35 -14.13
N LEU A 306 -31.75 12.89 -14.35
CA LEU A 306 -31.23 13.96 -13.49
C LEU A 306 -31.88 15.31 -13.77
N ALA A 307 -32.47 15.50 -14.96
CA ALA A 307 -33.23 16.68 -15.29
C ALA A 307 -34.73 16.53 -14.92
N GLU A 308 -35.26 15.31 -14.82
CA GLU A 308 -36.68 15.04 -14.50
C GLU A 308 -36.97 15.00 -12.98
N ARG A 309 -36.01 14.80 -12.11
CA ARG A 309 -36.20 15.13 -10.70
C ARG A 309 -36.06 16.64 -10.58
N GLY A 310 -37.18 17.33 -10.68
CA GLY A 310 -37.36 18.78 -10.59
C GLY A 310 -36.79 19.47 -9.36
N ASP A 311 -35.60 19.15 -8.97
CA ASP A 311 -34.79 19.89 -8.03
C ASP A 311 -34.07 21.05 -8.71
N ALA A 312 -34.87 21.85 -9.45
CA ALA A 312 -34.53 23.20 -9.91
C ALA A 312 -34.30 24.16 -8.72
N ASN A 313 -34.12 23.64 -7.50
CA ASN A 313 -33.74 24.38 -6.32
C ASN A 313 -32.46 23.80 -5.69
N PHE A 314 -31.35 23.77 -6.45
CA PHE A 314 -30.07 23.88 -5.77
C PHE A 314 -29.96 25.31 -5.24
N PRO A 315 -29.96 25.52 -3.92
CA PRO A 315 -29.73 26.85 -3.39
C PRO A 315 -28.38 27.33 -3.89
N ASN A 316 -28.41 28.48 -4.53
CA ASN A 316 -27.25 29.27 -4.94
C ASN A 316 -26.36 29.48 -3.70
N SER A 317 -25.45 28.59 -3.39
CA SER A 317 -24.66 28.68 -2.18
C SER A 317 -23.30 28.01 -2.36
N GLY A 318 -22.29 28.72 -1.89
CA GLY A 318 -20.87 28.40 -1.85
C GLY A 318 -20.45 27.03 -1.29
N ARG A 319 -21.28 25.99 -1.41
CA ARG A 319 -20.96 24.61 -1.05
C ARG A 319 -20.16 23.87 -2.13
N ILE A 320 -20.28 24.30 -3.39
CA ILE A 320 -19.61 23.65 -4.55
C ILE A 320 -18.08 23.74 -4.45
N PHE A 321 -17.55 24.73 -3.71
CA PHE A 321 -16.11 24.98 -3.61
C PHE A 321 -15.52 24.58 -2.26
N LYS A 322 -16.23 23.80 -1.43
CA LYS A 322 -15.69 23.35 -0.15
C LYS A 322 -14.80 22.12 -0.33
N THR A 323 -13.66 22.14 0.35
CA THR A 323 -12.80 20.96 0.52
C THR A 323 -13.51 19.93 1.40
N ALA A 324 -13.35 18.63 1.09
CA ALA A 324 -13.89 17.54 1.90
C ALA A 324 -13.41 17.63 3.36
N ASP A 325 -14.30 17.33 4.31
CA ASP A 325 -14.06 17.52 5.75
C ASP A 325 -12.81 16.81 6.29
N ALA A 326 -12.43 15.66 5.71
CA ALA A 326 -11.24 14.92 6.14
C ALA A 326 -9.92 15.71 5.98
N ASN A 327 -9.80 16.51 4.92
CA ASN A 327 -8.60 17.32 4.66
C ASN A 327 -8.76 18.78 5.15
N TRP A 328 -9.97 19.16 5.55
CA TRP A 328 -10.28 20.53 5.95
C TRP A 328 -9.46 21.00 7.16
N HIS A 329 -9.29 20.14 8.16
CA HIS A 329 -8.52 20.48 9.36
C HIS A 329 -7.05 20.74 9.02
N ILE A 330 -6.45 19.89 8.19
CA ILE A 330 -5.06 20.01 7.76
C ILE A 330 -4.86 21.26 6.91
N LEU A 331 -5.70 21.47 5.90
CA LEU A 331 -5.62 22.63 5.00
C LEU A 331 -5.97 23.95 5.73
N LYS A 332 -6.83 23.89 6.74
CA LYS A 332 -7.13 25.05 7.59
C LYS A 332 -5.94 25.47 8.45
N GLU A 333 -5.15 24.50 8.93
CA GLU A 333 -3.92 24.79 9.67
C GLU A 333 -2.83 25.35 8.74
N TYR A 334 -2.64 24.76 7.57
CA TYR A 334 -1.74 25.31 6.55
C TYR A 334 -2.17 26.72 6.10
N GLY A 335 -3.45 26.94 5.84
CA GLY A 335 -3.96 28.28 5.53
C GLY A 335 -3.79 29.28 6.68
N ARG A 336 -3.77 28.85 7.95
CA ARG A 336 -3.42 29.71 9.10
C ARG A 336 -1.93 30.03 9.15
N LEU A 337 -1.08 29.06 8.85
CA LEU A 337 0.37 29.25 8.78
C LEU A 337 0.74 30.19 7.63
N ASN A 338 0.17 30.00 6.45
CA ASN A 338 0.40 30.88 5.30
C ASN A 338 -0.07 32.32 5.57
N ARG A 339 -1.20 32.50 6.29
CA ARG A 339 -1.64 33.85 6.71
C ARG A 339 -0.69 34.55 7.69
N LYS A 340 0.15 33.80 8.41
CA LYS A 340 1.18 34.36 9.29
C LYS A 340 2.49 34.64 8.54
N ASN A 341 2.75 33.87 7.48
CA ASN A 341 3.99 33.91 6.70
C ASN A 341 3.74 34.42 5.28
N GLN A 342 2.79 35.30 5.09
CA GLN A 342 2.45 35.88 3.78
C GLN A 342 3.61 36.72 3.23
N THR A 343 3.70 36.80 1.91
CA THR A 343 4.67 37.68 1.24
C THR A 343 4.27 39.15 1.38
N ILE A 344 5.22 40.05 1.17
CA ILE A 344 4.95 41.51 1.20
C ILE A 344 3.91 41.87 0.14
N ALA A 345 3.99 41.27 -1.05
CA ALA A 345 3.04 41.51 -2.14
C ALA A 345 1.62 41.03 -1.79
N GLU A 346 1.49 39.83 -1.21
CA GLU A 346 0.21 39.32 -0.72
C GLU A 346 -0.41 40.27 0.34
N ASP A 347 0.40 40.79 1.26
CA ASP A 347 -0.11 41.72 2.28
C ASP A 347 -0.56 43.04 1.66
N VAL A 348 0.24 43.61 0.76
CA VAL A 348 -0.14 44.86 0.05
C VAL A 348 -1.45 44.65 -0.71
N LEU A 349 -1.58 43.58 -1.46
CA LEU A 349 -2.81 43.26 -2.18
C LEU A 349 -3.98 43.08 -1.22
N TRP A 350 -3.79 42.32 -0.11
CA TRP A 350 -4.82 42.10 0.89
C TRP A 350 -5.36 43.39 1.52
N GLN A 351 -4.49 44.33 1.91
CA GLN A 351 -4.90 45.61 2.47
C GLN A 351 -5.77 46.44 1.51
N ASN A 352 -5.57 46.25 0.21
CA ASN A 352 -6.28 46.97 -0.83
C ASN A 352 -7.61 46.30 -1.26
N ILE A 353 -7.77 44.97 -1.08
CA ILE A 353 -9.00 44.25 -1.48
C ILE A 353 -9.90 43.79 -0.33
N ARG A 354 -9.42 43.83 0.92
CA ARG A 354 -10.22 43.44 2.09
C ARG A 354 -11.40 44.37 2.36
N ASN A 355 -12.28 43.96 3.25
CA ASN A 355 -13.44 44.74 3.71
C ASN A 355 -14.42 45.12 2.59
N ASN A 356 -14.64 44.17 1.64
CA ASN A 356 -15.57 44.31 0.53
C ASN A 356 -15.25 45.48 -0.43
N LYS A 357 -14.01 45.93 -0.49
CA LYS A 357 -13.60 47.01 -1.40
C LYS A 357 -13.80 46.74 -2.88
N LEU A 358 -13.88 45.44 -3.27
CA LEU A 358 -14.17 45.00 -4.63
C LEU A 358 -15.67 44.76 -4.89
N GLY A 359 -16.55 45.02 -3.93
CA GLY A 359 -17.99 44.73 -4.04
C GLY A 359 -18.35 43.25 -4.07
N VAL A 360 -17.39 42.36 -3.70
CA VAL A 360 -17.55 40.91 -3.53
C VAL A 360 -16.69 40.46 -2.36
N LYS A 361 -17.09 39.37 -1.69
CA LYS A 361 -16.38 38.83 -0.55
C LYS A 361 -15.09 38.13 -0.98
N VAL A 362 -13.94 38.61 -0.51
CA VAL A 362 -12.64 38.01 -0.72
C VAL A 362 -12.23 37.20 0.50
N ARG A 363 -11.72 36.00 0.26
CA ARG A 363 -11.14 35.12 1.29
C ARG A 363 -9.67 34.88 0.96
N ARG A 364 -8.78 35.12 1.93
CA ARG A 364 -7.34 34.88 1.74
C ARG A 364 -6.92 33.50 2.25
N GLN A 365 -5.92 32.92 1.59
CA GLN A 365 -5.35 31.60 1.90
C GLN A 365 -6.49 30.59 2.16
N HIS A 366 -7.36 30.48 1.16
CA HIS A 366 -8.59 29.71 1.27
C HIS A 366 -8.42 28.34 0.62
N ALA A 367 -8.86 27.31 1.35
CA ALA A 367 -8.87 25.95 0.80
C ALA A 367 -10.04 25.77 -0.18
N VAL A 368 -9.72 25.42 -1.43
CA VAL A 368 -10.67 25.12 -2.49
C VAL A 368 -10.30 23.77 -3.09
N ARG A 369 -11.17 22.78 -2.96
CA ARG A 369 -11.01 21.45 -3.58
C ARG A 369 -9.63 20.78 -3.30
N GLY A 370 -9.06 20.97 -2.11
CA GLY A 370 -7.78 20.36 -1.75
C GLY A 370 -6.55 21.24 -2.00
N TYR A 371 -6.71 22.39 -2.63
CA TYR A 371 -5.66 23.38 -2.83
C TYR A 371 -5.88 24.62 -1.95
N ILE A 372 -4.79 25.25 -1.52
CA ILE A 372 -4.87 26.56 -0.88
C ILE A 372 -4.57 27.59 -1.96
N VAL A 373 -5.49 28.56 -2.12
CA VAL A 373 -5.34 29.67 -3.07
C VAL A 373 -5.16 30.97 -2.29
N ASP A 374 -4.36 31.91 -2.83
CA ASP A 374 -4.03 33.14 -2.10
C ASP A 374 -5.29 33.95 -1.81
N PHE A 375 -6.09 34.22 -2.84
CA PHE A 375 -7.37 34.94 -2.69
C PHE A 375 -8.47 34.27 -3.51
N ALA A 376 -9.58 33.93 -2.84
CA ALA A 376 -10.77 33.36 -3.45
C ALA A 376 -11.96 34.30 -3.40
N LEU A 377 -12.55 34.60 -4.55
CA LEU A 377 -13.76 35.38 -4.76
C LEU A 377 -14.87 34.44 -5.26
N LEU A 378 -15.38 33.62 -4.35
CA LEU A 378 -16.27 32.50 -4.69
C LEU A 378 -17.61 32.92 -5.32
N GLU A 379 -18.11 34.11 -4.98
CA GLU A 379 -19.36 34.67 -5.52
C GLU A 379 -19.30 34.88 -7.05
N VAL A 380 -18.10 35.15 -7.57
CA VAL A 380 -17.84 35.39 -8.99
C VAL A 380 -16.92 34.34 -9.59
N LYS A 381 -16.69 33.23 -8.90
CA LYS A 381 -15.87 32.10 -9.38
C LYS A 381 -14.46 32.52 -9.82
N LEU A 382 -13.84 33.46 -9.11
CA LEU A 382 -12.51 33.99 -9.43
C LEU A 382 -11.52 33.67 -8.35
N VAL A 383 -10.32 33.25 -8.74
CA VAL A 383 -9.15 33.05 -7.91
C VAL A 383 -8.07 34.05 -8.34
N VAL A 384 -7.42 34.68 -7.38
CA VAL A 384 -6.27 35.57 -7.61
C VAL A 384 -5.08 34.96 -6.90
N GLU A 385 -3.99 34.74 -7.63
CA GLU A 385 -2.70 34.23 -7.12
C GLU A 385 -1.61 35.26 -7.32
N VAL A 386 -0.67 35.30 -6.36
CA VAL A 386 0.48 36.22 -6.38
C VAL A 386 1.75 35.38 -6.42
N ASP A 387 2.40 35.33 -7.59
CA ASP A 387 3.53 34.45 -7.87
C ASP A 387 4.87 35.13 -7.52
N GLY A 388 5.72 34.39 -6.78
CA GLY A 388 7.11 34.80 -6.52
C GLY A 388 8.07 34.36 -7.65
N GLU A 389 9.30 34.89 -7.64
CA GLU A 389 10.33 34.66 -8.68
C GLU A 389 10.87 33.21 -8.80
N TYR A 390 10.43 32.25 -8.00
CA TYR A 390 11.05 30.90 -7.89
C TYR A 390 10.52 29.83 -8.85
N HIS A 391 9.80 30.19 -9.91
CA HIS A 391 9.11 29.20 -10.76
C HIS A 391 9.79 28.92 -12.11
N ASN A 392 11.10 28.70 -12.12
CA ASN A 392 11.83 28.39 -13.38
C ASN A 392 12.16 26.92 -13.62
N GLU A 393 11.71 25.99 -12.77
CA GLU A 393 11.89 24.55 -13.03
C GLU A 393 10.71 24.01 -13.86
N GLU A 394 11.03 23.30 -14.94
CA GLU A 394 10.07 22.77 -15.93
C GLU A 394 9.01 21.86 -15.29
N GLN A 395 9.38 21.13 -14.24
CA GLN A 395 8.45 20.28 -13.47
C GLN A 395 7.42 21.09 -12.67
N GLN A 396 7.79 22.25 -12.15
CA GLN A 396 6.88 23.12 -11.40
C GLN A 396 5.83 23.75 -12.34
N LYS A 397 6.24 24.13 -13.55
CA LYS A 397 5.29 24.65 -14.56
C LYS A 397 4.22 23.64 -14.94
N ILE A 398 4.60 22.37 -15.13
CA ILE A 398 3.64 21.27 -15.42
C ILE A 398 2.66 21.09 -14.27
N TYR A 399 3.12 21.15 -13.02
CA TYR A 399 2.27 21.03 -11.84
C TYR A 399 1.29 22.22 -11.72
N ASP A 400 1.77 23.43 -11.96
CA ASP A 400 0.97 24.66 -11.87
C ASP A 400 -0.05 24.76 -13.01
N GLU A 401 0.28 24.26 -14.20
CA GLU A 401 -0.66 24.12 -15.32
C GLU A 401 -1.74 23.07 -15.03
N ALA A 402 -1.37 21.91 -14.48
CA ALA A 402 -2.32 20.87 -14.09
C ALA A 402 -3.26 21.37 -12.98
N ARG A 403 -2.73 22.09 -11.98
CA ARG A 403 -3.52 22.70 -10.90
C ARG A 403 -4.49 23.75 -11.45
N ALA A 404 -4.02 24.61 -12.36
CA ALA A 404 -4.86 25.62 -13.00
C ALA A 404 -5.94 24.99 -13.88
N GLY A 405 -5.62 23.93 -14.63
CA GLY A 405 -6.56 23.14 -15.41
C GLY A 405 -7.66 22.56 -14.53
N TYR A 406 -7.26 21.92 -13.43
CA TYR A 406 -8.18 21.34 -12.46
C TYR A 406 -9.16 22.37 -11.86
N LEU A 407 -8.67 23.52 -11.42
CA LEU A 407 -9.54 24.58 -10.88
C LEU A 407 -10.48 25.17 -11.95
N LYS A 408 -10.03 25.25 -13.21
CA LYS A 408 -10.85 25.67 -14.36
C LYS A 408 -11.99 24.70 -14.67
N GLU A 409 -11.78 23.41 -14.56
CA GLU A 409 -12.83 22.39 -14.77
C GLU A 409 -14.00 22.58 -13.81
N PHE A 410 -13.75 23.12 -12.62
CA PHE A 410 -14.79 23.48 -11.65
C PHE A 410 -15.38 24.88 -11.88
N GLY A 411 -15.11 25.49 -13.04
CA GLY A 411 -15.63 26.78 -13.40
C GLY A 411 -15.01 27.95 -12.64
N LEU A 412 -13.83 27.76 -12.04
CA LEU A 412 -13.06 28.83 -11.40
C LEU A 412 -12.11 29.44 -12.43
N ASN A 413 -12.17 30.74 -12.61
CA ASN A 413 -11.15 31.47 -13.35
C ASN A 413 -10.00 31.86 -12.44
N ILE A 414 -8.78 31.77 -12.95
CA ILE A 414 -7.56 32.11 -12.22
C ILE A 414 -6.88 33.27 -12.95
N ILE A 415 -6.58 34.32 -12.19
CA ILE A 415 -5.69 35.39 -12.63
C ILE A 415 -4.47 35.44 -11.73
N ARG A 416 -3.31 35.67 -12.34
CA ARG A 416 -2.03 35.69 -11.65
C ARG A 416 -1.35 37.04 -11.82
N PHE A 417 -0.68 37.46 -10.76
CA PHE A 417 0.16 38.65 -10.76
C PHE A 417 1.50 38.31 -10.14
N SER A 418 2.58 38.82 -10.71
CA SER A 418 3.89 38.68 -10.08
C SER A 418 4.00 39.60 -8.86
N ASN A 419 4.90 39.27 -7.94
CA ASN A 419 5.23 40.14 -6.81
C ASN A 419 5.55 41.56 -7.26
N ASP A 420 6.30 41.70 -8.35
CA ASP A 420 6.74 43.00 -8.91
C ASP A 420 5.55 43.82 -9.44
N GLU A 421 4.58 43.20 -10.13
CA GLU A 421 3.37 43.90 -10.57
C GLU A 421 2.58 44.46 -9.39
N VAL A 422 2.42 43.64 -8.33
CA VAL A 422 1.68 44.05 -7.13
C VAL A 422 2.39 45.18 -6.37
N LEU A 423 3.72 45.13 -6.27
CA LEU A 423 4.50 46.10 -5.53
C LEU A 423 4.75 47.40 -6.29
N SER A 424 4.88 47.32 -7.63
CA SER A 424 5.14 48.50 -8.47
C SER A 424 3.90 49.31 -8.81
N ASP A 425 2.77 48.65 -9.11
CA ASP A 425 1.53 49.32 -9.50
C ASP A 425 0.27 48.57 -9.02
N ILE A 426 -0.02 48.69 -7.74
CA ILE A 426 -1.20 48.09 -7.11
C ILE A 426 -2.52 48.59 -7.69
N HIS A 427 -2.57 49.84 -8.23
CA HIS A 427 -3.78 50.39 -8.81
C HIS A 427 -4.19 49.64 -10.09
N THR A 428 -3.24 49.41 -10.98
CA THR A 428 -3.49 48.61 -12.20
C THR A 428 -3.89 47.17 -11.89
N VAL A 429 -3.29 46.54 -10.87
CA VAL A 429 -3.67 45.19 -10.40
C VAL A 429 -5.14 45.16 -9.93
N ILE A 430 -5.54 46.17 -9.11
CA ILE A 430 -6.93 46.27 -8.61
C ILE A 430 -7.93 46.48 -9.75
N GLU A 431 -7.61 47.32 -10.72
CA GLU A 431 -8.51 47.56 -11.87
C GLU A 431 -8.66 46.29 -12.72
N LYS A 432 -7.57 45.55 -13.01
CA LYS A 432 -7.65 44.25 -13.68
C LYS A 432 -8.54 43.24 -12.93
N ILE A 433 -8.45 43.20 -11.60
CA ILE A 433 -9.31 42.32 -10.77
C ILE A 433 -10.79 42.76 -10.87
N LYS A 434 -11.07 44.08 -10.87
CA LYS A 434 -12.44 44.62 -11.02
C LYS A 434 -13.02 44.32 -12.37
N ASP A 435 -12.25 44.47 -13.44
CA ASP A 435 -12.65 44.15 -14.80
C ASP A 435 -13.02 42.67 -14.94
N GLU A 436 -12.19 41.77 -14.39
CA GLU A 436 -12.46 40.33 -14.39
C GLU A 436 -13.73 40.00 -13.58
N ILE A 437 -13.96 40.64 -12.44
CA ILE A 437 -15.21 40.52 -11.68
C ILE A 437 -16.44 40.86 -12.54
N GLN A 438 -16.36 41.92 -13.36
CA GLN A 438 -17.46 42.34 -14.23
C GLN A 438 -17.68 41.33 -15.37
N VAL A 439 -16.60 40.80 -15.96
CA VAL A 439 -16.69 39.73 -16.97
C VAL A 439 -17.39 38.49 -16.40
N GLN A 440 -16.98 38.05 -15.22
CA GLN A 440 -17.58 36.86 -14.58
C GLN A 440 -19.04 37.08 -14.18
N LYS A 441 -19.44 38.28 -13.76
CA LYS A 441 -20.85 38.62 -13.50
C LYS A 441 -21.71 38.59 -14.78
N LYS A 442 -21.18 39.02 -15.93
CA LYS A 442 -21.86 38.95 -17.22
C LYS A 442 -22.03 37.52 -17.72
N ASN A 443 -20.99 36.68 -17.58
CA ASN A 443 -21.02 35.27 -17.98
C ASN A 443 -22.01 34.42 -17.16
N SER A 444 -22.27 34.80 -15.92
CA SER A 444 -23.23 34.13 -15.04
C SER A 444 -24.71 34.41 -15.43
N SER A 445 -24.99 35.42 -16.27
CA SER A 445 -26.35 35.81 -16.69
C SER A 445 -26.78 35.23 -18.02
N THR A 446 -25.94 34.50 -18.76
CA THR A 446 -26.20 34.04 -20.13
C THR A 446 -26.51 32.53 -20.26
N HIS A 447 -26.65 31.79 -19.20
CA HIS A 447 -27.01 30.35 -19.26
C HIS A 447 -28.42 30.08 -18.73
N ALA A 448 -29.41 30.65 -19.41
CA ALA A 448 -30.80 30.24 -19.32
C ALA A 448 -31.32 29.92 -20.73
N GLY A 449 -31.53 28.64 -21.02
CA GLY A 449 -32.37 28.19 -22.13
C GLY A 449 -31.71 27.33 -23.20
N LEU A 450 -31.88 26.00 -23.11
CA LEU A 450 -31.88 25.08 -24.24
C LEU A 450 -33.07 24.12 -24.12
N PRO A 451 -33.74 23.76 -25.23
CA PRO A 451 -35.06 23.11 -25.22
C PRO A 451 -34.97 21.58 -25.07
N LEU A 452 -36.02 21.04 -24.45
CA LEU A 452 -36.32 19.63 -24.28
C LEU A 452 -36.54 18.91 -25.62
N LEU A 453 -35.94 17.75 -25.81
CA LEU A 453 -36.30 16.77 -26.83
C LEU A 453 -36.88 15.50 -26.19
N SER A 454 -37.97 15.02 -26.81
CA SER A 454 -38.89 13.99 -26.36
C SER A 454 -38.40 12.56 -26.55
N GLU A 455 -38.86 11.71 -25.65
CA GLU A 455 -39.01 10.25 -25.57
C GLU A 455 -38.56 9.35 -26.73
N GLU A 456 -37.66 8.39 -26.40
CA GLU A 456 -37.69 7.05 -27.00
C GLU A 456 -37.54 5.98 -25.90
N LYS A 457 -38.58 5.17 -25.74
CA LYS A 457 -38.60 3.94 -24.95
C LYS A 457 -37.91 2.81 -25.72
N GLY A 458 -36.74 2.36 -25.28
CA GLY A 458 -36.05 1.18 -25.80
C GLY A 458 -36.08 0.03 -24.77
N LEU A 459 -36.69 -1.10 -25.18
CA LEU A 459 -36.65 -2.38 -24.46
C LEU A 459 -35.20 -2.91 -24.39
N GLY A 460 -34.60 -2.90 -23.22
CA GLY A 460 -33.23 -3.40 -22.96
C GLY A 460 -32.66 -3.06 -21.59
N ASP A 461 -33.41 -2.40 -20.74
CA ASP A 461 -32.95 -1.76 -19.51
C ASP A 461 -32.83 -2.69 -18.30
N GLU A 462 -33.41 -3.90 -18.32
CA GLU A 462 -33.39 -4.77 -17.14
C GLU A 462 -32.05 -5.50 -16.94
N ALA A 463 -31.35 -5.86 -18.01
CA ALA A 463 -30.04 -6.52 -17.91
C ALA A 463 -28.91 -5.57 -17.48
N LYS A 464 -29.04 -4.26 -17.72
CA LYS A 464 -28.07 -3.23 -17.33
C LYS A 464 -28.25 -2.71 -15.90
N ARG A 465 -29.41 -2.98 -15.29
CA ARG A 465 -29.70 -2.58 -13.90
C ARG A 465 -28.93 -3.39 -12.85
N GLU A 466 -28.37 -4.54 -13.21
CA GLU A 466 -27.51 -5.34 -12.33
C GLU A 466 -26.04 -4.91 -12.34
N ALA A 467 -25.58 -4.16 -13.33
CA ALA A 467 -24.23 -3.64 -13.39
C ALA A 467 -24.05 -2.47 -12.41
N GLY A 468 -23.05 -2.53 -11.58
CA GLY A 468 -22.75 -1.48 -10.60
C GLY A 468 -21.34 -1.59 -10.07
N VAL A 469 -20.81 -0.46 -9.63
CA VAL A 469 -19.52 -0.40 -8.92
C VAL A 469 -19.76 -0.63 -7.44
N ARG A 470 -19.10 -1.65 -6.87
CA ARG A 470 -19.12 -1.89 -5.44
C ARG A 470 -17.95 -1.19 -4.80
N VAL A 471 -18.23 -0.39 -3.79
CA VAL A 471 -17.23 0.37 -3.04
C VAL A 471 -17.36 0.02 -1.57
N TYR A 472 -16.24 -0.41 -0.98
CA TYR A 472 -16.15 -0.57 0.46
C TYR A 472 -15.74 0.76 1.10
N THR A 473 -16.43 1.18 2.15
CA THR A 473 -16.08 2.37 2.92
C THR A 473 -16.17 2.13 4.41
N THR A 474 -15.22 2.68 5.16
CA THR A 474 -15.26 2.72 6.62
C THR A 474 -16.10 3.88 7.16
N ARG A 475 -16.54 4.78 6.26
CA ARG A 475 -17.33 5.98 6.57
C ARG A 475 -18.61 6.05 5.72
N PRO A 476 -19.54 5.10 5.93
CA PRO A 476 -20.81 5.10 5.17
C PRO A 476 -21.67 6.35 5.42
N ASP A 477 -21.45 7.05 6.52
CA ASP A 477 -22.08 8.32 6.88
C ASP A 477 -21.74 9.45 5.90
N THR A 478 -20.67 9.33 5.13
CA THR A 478 -20.24 10.35 4.16
C THR A 478 -20.82 10.18 2.76
N ILE A 479 -21.62 9.12 2.52
CA ILE A 479 -22.12 8.78 1.17
C ILE A 479 -22.91 9.92 0.51
N PHE A 480 -23.62 10.70 1.30
CA PHE A 480 -24.42 11.84 0.78
C PHE A 480 -23.55 13.03 0.31
N GLY A 481 -22.25 12.96 0.52
CA GLY A 481 -21.28 13.93 0.03
C GLY A 481 -20.46 13.44 -1.18
N VAL A 482 -20.82 12.29 -1.75
CA VAL A 482 -20.15 11.74 -2.94
C VAL A 482 -20.69 12.42 -4.19
N ASP A 483 -19.85 13.19 -4.85
CA ASP A 483 -20.19 13.91 -6.08
C ASP A 483 -19.72 13.16 -7.34
N PHE A 484 -18.67 12.34 -7.23
CA PHE A 484 -18.08 11.59 -8.35
C PHE A 484 -17.36 10.34 -7.85
N MET A 485 -17.11 9.43 -8.77
CA MET A 485 -16.34 8.21 -8.54
C MET A 485 -15.14 8.16 -9.50
N VAL A 486 -13.98 7.78 -8.99
CA VAL A 486 -12.79 7.58 -9.80
C VAL A 486 -12.49 6.09 -9.88
N LEU A 487 -12.27 5.59 -11.08
CA LEU A 487 -11.81 4.23 -11.34
C LEU A 487 -10.34 4.24 -11.71
N ALA A 488 -9.60 3.23 -11.29
CA ALA A 488 -8.25 3.02 -11.78
C ALA A 488 -8.27 2.79 -13.31
N PRO A 489 -7.32 3.32 -14.07
CA PRO A 489 -7.30 3.18 -15.53
C PRO A 489 -7.33 1.73 -16.01
N GLU A 490 -6.81 0.80 -15.22
CA GLU A 490 -6.76 -0.64 -15.51
C GLU A 490 -8.05 -1.39 -15.13
N HIS A 491 -9.01 -0.70 -14.51
CA HIS A 491 -10.24 -1.34 -14.06
C HIS A 491 -11.08 -1.80 -15.25
N GLU A 492 -11.56 -3.04 -15.23
CA GLU A 492 -12.32 -3.67 -16.33
C GLU A 492 -13.58 -2.90 -16.78
N LEU A 493 -14.16 -2.12 -15.88
CA LEU A 493 -15.33 -1.28 -16.20
C LEU A 493 -14.97 -0.05 -17.02
N VAL A 494 -13.72 0.40 -17.06
CA VAL A 494 -13.31 1.60 -17.80
C VAL A 494 -13.68 1.46 -19.27
N GLU A 495 -13.35 0.32 -19.88
CA GLU A 495 -13.70 0.06 -21.29
C GLU A 495 -15.22 -0.01 -21.51
N GLN A 496 -15.97 -0.56 -20.55
CA GLN A 496 -17.42 -0.76 -20.67
C GLN A 496 -18.24 0.52 -20.52
N ILE A 497 -17.77 1.48 -19.69
CA ILE A 497 -18.48 2.74 -19.41
C ILE A 497 -17.98 3.92 -20.25
N THR A 498 -16.85 3.76 -20.95
CA THR A 498 -16.28 4.81 -21.80
C THR A 498 -17.19 5.04 -23.01
N THR A 499 -17.63 6.30 -23.18
CA THR A 499 -18.44 6.67 -24.35
C THR A 499 -17.60 6.70 -25.63
N ALA A 500 -18.26 6.55 -26.79
CA ALA A 500 -17.55 6.58 -28.07
C ALA A 500 -16.79 7.90 -28.30
N GLU A 501 -17.31 9.00 -27.78
CA GLU A 501 -16.70 10.34 -27.88
C GLU A 501 -15.42 10.47 -27.05
N GLN A 502 -15.37 9.82 -25.89
CA GLN A 502 -14.24 9.89 -24.97
C GLN A 502 -13.22 8.76 -25.16
N LYS A 503 -13.54 7.78 -26.01
CA LYS A 503 -12.73 6.57 -26.14
C LYS A 503 -11.27 6.85 -26.48
N ALA A 504 -11.00 7.75 -27.42
CA ALA A 504 -9.65 8.08 -27.85
C ALA A 504 -8.82 8.68 -26.70
N ALA A 505 -9.39 9.63 -25.95
CA ALA A 505 -8.72 10.27 -24.82
C ALA A 505 -8.49 9.30 -23.65
N VAL A 506 -9.46 8.41 -23.39
CA VAL A 506 -9.34 7.40 -22.33
C VAL A 506 -8.29 6.35 -22.70
N ASP A 507 -8.28 5.86 -23.95
CA ASP A 507 -7.30 4.89 -24.43
C ASP A 507 -5.88 5.45 -24.37
N GLU A 508 -5.70 6.73 -24.76
CA GLU A 508 -4.41 7.43 -24.64
C GLU A 508 -3.95 7.53 -23.19
N TYR A 509 -4.85 7.93 -22.28
CA TYR A 509 -4.54 8.03 -20.86
C TYR A 509 -4.22 6.67 -20.23
N VAL A 510 -4.97 5.62 -20.57
CA VAL A 510 -4.70 4.24 -20.11
C VAL A 510 -3.33 3.77 -20.60
N ALA A 511 -2.97 4.04 -21.86
CA ALA A 511 -1.65 3.73 -22.41
C ALA A 511 -0.54 4.49 -21.70
N TYR A 512 -0.75 5.78 -21.42
CA TYR A 512 0.18 6.62 -20.68
C TYR A 512 0.43 6.10 -19.25
N VAL A 513 -0.62 5.76 -18.51
CA VAL A 513 -0.49 5.21 -17.16
C VAL A 513 0.24 3.86 -17.18
N LYS A 514 -0.12 2.97 -18.11
CA LYS A 514 0.56 1.67 -18.29
C LYS A 514 2.06 1.80 -18.59
N SER A 515 2.49 2.90 -19.19
CA SER A 515 3.91 3.15 -19.45
C SER A 515 4.68 3.65 -18.22
N ARG A 516 3.99 4.04 -17.15
CA ARG A 516 4.58 4.60 -15.91
C ARG A 516 4.44 3.71 -14.68
N SER A 517 3.61 2.66 -14.78
CA SER A 517 3.36 1.71 -13.67
C SER A 517 4.40 0.58 -13.60
#